data_52b7081478d7a2389fd329a3f9bf2ea9
#
_entry.id   52b7081478d7a2389fd329a3f9bf2ea9
#
_cell.length_a   1.000
_cell.length_b   1.000
_cell.length_c   1.000
_cell.angle_alpha   90.00
_cell.angle_beta   90.00
_cell.angle_gamma   90.00
#
_symmetry.space_group_name_H-M   'P 1'
#
loop_
_entity.id
_entity.type
_entity.pdbx_description
1 polymer ?
#
loop_
_entity_poly.entity_id
_entity_poly.type
_entity_poly.pdbx_seq_one_letter_code
_entity_poly.pdbx_strand_id
1 'polypeptide(L)'
;MEFKDYYKVLGVERTASEDEIKKAFRKLARKHHPDVSKASDAPARMQDLNEAYDVLRDPQKRAAYDQVGQGVQGGQGFRPPPGWDAGFEFSGAPQGGGEFSDHSDFFEALFGATRRGGSRQRGDAGLRARGQDHHAKIIIPLEDAFRGSTRTLTLHSPQLDASGHLAVRERQLSVNIPKGIRAGQQIRLAGQGDPGLGGEPAGDLYLEIEFEPHARYRVDGRDVYLTLPVAPWEAALGAAVPVQTPDGKVEMDVPAGSQTGRKLRLKGRGIPGSTSGDFYVVLEVVLPPAADDKAKALYRQMAQELAFDPRQETEVVR
;
A
#
# COMPACT_ATOMS: atom_id res chain seq x y z
N MET A 1 -10.91 -10.69 -37.93
CA MET A 1 -10.26 -9.60 -37.21
C MET A 1 -9.16 -9.02 -38.06
N GLU A 2 -8.80 -7.73 -37.85
CA GLU A 2 -7.72 -7.09 -38.62
C GLU A 2 -6.38 -7.28 -37.88
N PHE A 3 -5.31 -7.48 -38.68
CA PHE A 3 -3.95 -7.57 -38.12
C PHE A 3 -3.48 -6.19 -37.64
N LYS A 4 -3.14 -6.08 -36.35
CA LYS A 4 -2.59 -4.86 -35.76
C LYS A 4 -1.05 -4.90 -35.80
N ASP A 5 -0.44 -3.96 -36.51
CA ASP A 5 1.04 -3.85 -36.55
C ASP A 5 1.53 -3.03 -35.34
N TYR A 6 1.93 -3.74 -34.29
CA TYR A 6 2.39 -3.15 -33.02
C TYR A 6 3.65 -2.28 -33.16
N TYR A 7 4.50 -2.54 -34.14
CA TYR A 7 5.65 -1.69 -34.42
C TYR A 7 5.21 -0.33 -34.96
N LYS A 8 4.20 -0.32 -35.83
CA LYS A 8 3.60 0.94 -36.32
C LYS A 8 2.84 1.68 -35.24
N VAL A 9 2.17 0.99 -34.35
CA VAL A 9 1.45 1.58 -33.21
C VAL A 9 2.41 2.34 -32.31
N LEU A 10 3.59 1.79 -32.03
CA LEU A 10 4.65 2.45 -31.25
C LEU A 10 5.52 3.40 -32.07
N GLY A 11 5.40 3.37 -33.43
CA GLY A 11 6.23 4.19 -34.32
C GLY A 11 7.72 3.84 -34.25
N VAL A 12 8.02 2.53 -34.15
CA VAL A 12 9.38 2.01 -34.09
C VAL A 12 9.62 1.01 -35.22
N GLU A 13 10.88 0.78 -35.60
CA GLU A 13 11.27 -0.22 -36.58
C GLU A 13 11.19 -1.63 -35.99
N ARG A 14 11.00 -2.65 -36.86
CA ARG A 14 10.97 -4.07 -36.40
C ARG A 14 12.29 -4.52 -35.77
N THR A 15 13.38 -3.82 -36.06
CA THR A 15 14.72 -4.06 -35.49
C THR A 15 14.96 -3.32 -34.17
N ALA A 16 14.00 -2.53 -33.68
CA ALA A 16 14.16 -1.72 -32.48
C ALA A 16 14.49 -2.56 -31.25
N SER A 17 15.43 -2.03 -30.47
CA SER A 17 15.81 -2.58 -29.16
C SER A 17 14.72 -2.41 -28.12
N GLU A 18 14.80 -3.16 -27.03
CA GLU A 18 13.86 -3.07 -25.89
C GLU A 18 13.82 -1.64 -25.30
N ASP A 19 14.98 -0.99 -25.21
CA ASP A 19 15.08 0.39 -24.71
C ASP A 19 14.42 1.41 -25.64
N GLU A 20 14.50 1.22 -26.95
CA GLU A 20 13.82 2.07 -27.93
C GLU A 20 12.30 1.88 -27.86
N ILE A 21 11.83 0.66 -27.75
CA ILE A 21 10.41 0.32 -27.56
C ILE A 21 9.87 0.99 -26.28
N LYS A 22 10.60 0.87 -25.17
CA LYS A 22 10.25 1.47 -23.88
C LYS A 22 10.22 3.00 -23.93
N LYS A 23 11.17 3.63 -24.64
CA LYS A 23 11.25 5.08 -24.84
C LYS A 23 10.10 5.60 -25.70
N ALA A 24 9.78 4.91 -26.78
CA ALA A 24 8.64 5.22 -27.67
C ALA A 24 7.31 5.12 -26.92
N PHE A 25 7.09 4.04 -26.20
CA PHE A 25 5.90 3.85 -25.37
C PHE A 25 5.72 4.99 -24.36
N ARG A 26 6.76 5.32 -23.57
CA ARG A 26 6.67 6.40 -22.58
C ARG A 26 6.33 7.76 -23.20
N LYS A 27 6.86 8.04 -24.38
CA LYS A 27 6.59 9.29 -25.11
C LYS A 27 5.11 9.34 -25.57
N LEU A 28 4.61 8.27 -26.15
CA LEU A 28 3.24 8.19 -26.67
C LEU A 28 2.18 8.08 -25.55
N ALA A 29 2.48 7.33 -24.48
CA ALA A 29 1.61 7.23 -23.31
C ALA A 29 1.37 8.58 -22.64
N ARG A 30 2.41 9.41 -22.49
CA ARG A 30 2.25 10.78 -21.97
C ARG A 30 1.41 11.67 -22.88
N LYS A 31 1.50 11.48 -24.19
CA LYS A 31 0.74 12.26 -25.18
C LYS A 31 -0.74 11.89 -25.22
N HIS A 32 -1.05 10.61 -25.00
CA HIS A 32 -2.42 10.07 -25.12
C HIS A 32 -3.03 9.69 -23.77
N HIS A 33 -2.43 10.12 -22.64
CA HIS A 33 -3.00 9.91 -21.31
C HIS A 33 -4.38 10.59 -21.19
N PRO A 34 -5.41 9.92 -20.65
CA PRO A 34 -6.77 10.48 -20.56
C PRO A 34 -6.85 11.79 -19.79
N ASP A 35 -5.97 12.02 -18.81
CA ASP A 35 -5.91 13.28 -18.05
C ASP A 35 -5.27 14.45 -18.82
N VAL A 36 -4.51 14.14 -19.87
CA VAL A 36 -3.75 15.17 -20.64
C VAL A 36 -4.37 15.42 -21.99
N SER A 37 -4.87 14.37 -22.65
CA SER A 37 -5.45 14.44 -24.00
C SER A 37 -6.96 14.56 -23.96
N LYS A 38 -7.49 15.66 -24.55
CA LYS A 38 -8.95 15.87 -24.71
C LYS A 38 -9.51 15.25 -26.00
N ALA A 39 -8.71 14.47 -26.74
CA ALA A 39 -9.13 13.83 -27.98
C ALA A 39 -10.06 12.65 -27.69
N SER A 40 -11.16 12.54 -28.42
CA SER A 40 -12.17 11.48 -28.24
C SER A 40 -11.63 10.05 -28.48
N ASP A 41 -10.52 9.93 -29.22
CA ASP A 41 -9.85 8.66 -29.54
C ASP A 41 -8.68 8.32 -28.59
N ALA A 42 -8.40 9.17 -27.57
CA ALA A 42 -7.30 8.96 -26.63
C ALA A 42 -7.38 7.64 -25.86
N PRO A 43 -8.54 7.20 -25.34
CA PRO A 43 -8.66 5.91 -24.66
C PRO A 43 -8.34 4.71 -25.57
N ALA A 44 -8.87 4.70 -26.78
CA ALA A 44 -8.64 3.63 -27.76
C ALA A 44 -7.16 3.57 -28.17
N ARG A 45 -6.52 4.72 -28.41
CA ARG A 45 -5.08 4.79 -28.70
C ARG A 45 -4.23 4.35 -27.52
N MET A 46 -4.62 4.68 -26.30
CA MET A 46 -3.89 4.24 -25.12
C MET A 46 -3.97 2.72 -24.94
N GLN A 47 -5.13 2.11 -25.23
CA GLN A 47 -5.31 0.67 -25.25
C GLN A 47 -4.38 0.01 -26.27
N ASP A 48 -4.36 0.49 -27.53
CA ASP A 48 -3.49 -0.03 -28.58
C ASP A 48 -1.99 0.08 -28.21
N LEU A 49 -1.60 1.19 -27.56
CA LEU A 49 -0.22 1.40 -27.07
C LEU A 49 0.17 0.41 -25.97
N ASN A 50 -0.74 0.15 -25.02
CA ASN A 50 -0.52 -0.80 -23.95
C ASN A 50 -0.37 -2.23 -24.48
N GLU A 51 -1.26 -2.65 -25.41
CA GLU A 51 -1.16 -3.95 -26.08
C GLU A 51 0.17 -4.11 -26.84
N ALA A 52 0.53 -3.10 -27.64
CA ALA A 52 1.76 -3.12 -28.41
C ALA A 52 3.00 -3.22 -27.51
N TYR A 53 3.01 -2.49 -26.41
CA TYR A 53 4.11 -2.52 -25.45
C TYR A 53 4.19 -3.86 -24.72
N ASP A 54 3.04 -4.44 -24.28
CA ASP A 54 3.01 -5.73 -23.59
C ASP A 54 3.54 -6.88 -24.44
N VAL A 55 3.31 -6.84 -25.74
CA VAL A 55 3.81 -7.86 -26.67
C VAL A 55 5.28 -7.63 -27.00
N LEU A 56 5.69 -6.39 -27.32
CA LEU A 56 7.03 -6.12 -27.85
C LEU A 56 8.11 -5.99 -26.77
N ARG A 57 7.77 -5.78 -25.50
CA ARG A 57 8.72 -5.76 -24.37
C ARG A 57 9.19 -7.15 -23.95
N ASP A 58 8.36 -8.16 -24.16
CA ASP A 58 8.66 -9.53 -23.80
C ASP A 58 9.31 -10.27 -24.99
N PRO A 59 10.54 -10.76 -24.88
CA PRO A 59 11.23 -11.41 -25.98
C PRO A 59 10.47 -12.62 -26.55
N GLN A 60 9.77 -13.38 -25.70
CA GLN A 60 9.03 -14.57 -26.14
C GLN A 60 7.76 -14.16 -26.87
N LYS A 61 6.98 -13.20 -26.35
CA LYS A 61 5.79 -12.68 -27.02
C LYS A 61 6.14 -11.99 -28.33
N ARG A 62 7.25 -11.23 -28.34
CA ARG A 62 7.74 -10.55 -29.55
C ARG A 62 8.13 -11.57 -30.63
N ALA A 63 8.88 -12.63 -30.26
CA ALA A 63 9.26 -13.68 -31.21
C ALA A 63 8.04 -14.40 -31.81
N ALA A 64 7.04 -14.73 -30.96
CA ALA A 64 5.78 -15.33 -31.41
C ALA A 64 5.01 -14.39 -32.33
N TYR A 65 4.91 -13.11 -31.98
CA TYR A 65 4.26 -12.08 -32.79
C TYR A 65 4.96 -11.89 -34.15
N ASP A 66 6.29 -11.84 -34.17
CA ASP A 66 7.08 -11.69 -35.39
C ASP A 66 6.94 -12.89 -36.31
N GLN A 67 6.87 -14.11 -35.77
CA GLN A 67 6.65 -15.34 -36.52
C GLN A 67 5.28 -15.34 -37.21
N VAL A 68 4.25 -14.91 -36.52
CA VAL A 68 2.88 -14.80 -37.05
C VAL A 68 2.76 -13.65 -38.06
N GLY A 69 3.50 -12.55 -37.86
CA GLY A 69 3.53 -11.37 -38.72
C GLY A 69 4.34 -11.51 -40.01
N GLN A 70 5.08 -12.60 -40.20
CA GLN A 70 5.82 -12.89 -41.43
C GLN A 70 4.83 -13.35 -42.51
N GLY A 71 4.35 -12.42 -43.32
CA GLY A 71 3.47 -12.72 -44.46
C GLY A 71 2.10 -12.03 -44.42
N VAL A 72 1.79 -11.29 -43.36
CA VAL A 72 0.51 -10.55 -43.25
C VAL A 72 0.75 -9.06 -43.41
N GLN A 73 0.14 -8.42 -44.42
CA GLN A 73 0.11 -6.96 -44.52
C GLN A 73 -1.06 -6.42 -43.68
N GLY A 74 -0.81 -5.33 -42.94
CA GLY A 74 -1.84 -4.70 -42.08
C GLY A 74 -3.15 -4.41 -42.84
N GLY A 75 -4.27 -4.70 -42.20
CA GLY A 75 -5.61 -4.48 -42.78
C GLY A 75 -6.25 -5.68 -43.49
N GLN A 76 -5.57 -6.85 -43.54
CA GLN A 76 -6.16 -8.08 -44.05
C GLN A 76 -6.78 -8.92 -42.93
N GLY A 77 -7.86 -9.64 -43.24
CA GLY A 77 -8.51 -10.56 -42.31
C GLY A 77 -7.55 -11.66 -41.86
N PHE A 78 -7.18 -11.62 -40.57
CA PHE A 78 -6.18 -12.49 -39.96
C PHE A 78 -6.83 -13.64 -39.19
N ARG A 79 -6.29 -14.86 -39.36
CA ARG A 79 -6.52 -16.02 -38.49
C ARG A 79 -5.19 -16.65 -38.16
N PRO A 80 -4.85 -16.85 -36.85
CA PRO A 80 -3.63 -17.55 -36.47
C PRO A 80 -3.60 -18.95 -37.10
N PRO A 81 -2.44 -19.43 -37.62
CA PRO A 81 -2.30 -20.79 -38.08
C PRO A 81 -2.55 -21.80 -36.93
N PRO A 82 -3.11 -23.00 -37.17
CA PRO A 82 -3.26 -24.01 -36.12
C PRO A 82 -1.89 -24.40 -35.56
N GLY A 83 -1.72 -24.34 -34.22
CA GLY A 83 -0.47 -24.73 -33.54
C GLY A 83 0.65 -23.70 -33.59
N TRP A 84 0.37 -22.43 -33.90
CA TRP A 84 1.37 -21.35 -33.92
C TRP A 84 1.98 -21.08 -32.53
N ASP A 85 1.23 -21.44 -31.46
CA ASP A 85 1.62 -21.33 -30.05
C ASP A 85 2.37 -22.58 -29.52
N ALA A 86 2.52 -23.62 -30.37
CA ALA A 86 3.24 -24.83 -30.00
C ALA A 86 4.75 -24.55 -29.85
N GLY A 87 5.20 -24.40 -28.64
CA GLY A 87 6.61 -24.15 -28.29
C GLY A 87 6.86 -22.83 -27.53
N PHE A 88 5.83 -22.04 -27.26
CA PHE A 88 5.93 -20.84 -26.45
C PHE A 88 5.19 -21.02 -25.12
N GLU A 89 5.92 -21.04 -24.01
CA GLU A 89 5.34 -20.96 -22.67
C GLU A 89 5.26 -19.49 -22.24
N PHE A 90 4.09 -18.87 -22.41
CA PHE A 90 3.87 -17.50 -21.95
C PHE A 90 3.63 -17.47 -20.43
N SER A 91 4.70 -17.45 -19.64
CA SER A 91 4.64 -17.24 -18.20
C SER A 91 4.64 -15.75 -17.89
N GLY A 92 3.47 -15.14 -17.72
CA GLY A 92 3.39 -13.78 -17.27
C GLY A 92 1.96 -13.25 -17.28
N ALA A 93 1.32 -13.25 -16.10
CA ALA A 93 0.24 -12.30 -15.84
C ALA A 93 0.81 -10.87 -15.98
N PRO A 94 0.06 -9.89 -16.48
CA PRO A 94 0.52 -8.51 -16.55
C PRO A 94 0.83 -8.03 -15.13
N GLN A 95 2.12 -7.89 -14.80
CA GLN A 95 2.59 -7.27 -13.56
C GLN A 95 2.51 -5.74 -13.75
N GLY A 96 1.33 -5.19 -13.57
CA GLY A 96 1.06 -3.77 -13.61
C GLY A 96 -0.39 -3.58 -13.24
N GLY A 97 -0.64 -3.35 -11.95
CA GLY A 97 -1.95 -2.97 -11.43
C GLY A 97 -2.41 -1.66 -12.08
N GLY A 98 -3.23 -1.80 -13.10
CA GLY A 98 -3.95 -0.74 -13.78
C GLY A 98 -5.22 -1.35 -14.35
N GLU A 99 -6.32 -0.75 -14.03
CA GLU A 99 -7.71 -1.04 -14.34
C GLU A 99 -8.04 -0.95 -15.85
N PHE A 100 -7.34 -1.78 -16.69
CA PHE A 100 -7.59 -1.88 -18.14
C PHE A 100 -7.65 -3.36 -18.54
N SER A 101 -8.81 -3.98 -18.28
CA SER A 101 -9.10 -5.37 -18.66
C SER A 101 -9.72 -5.51 -20.05
N ASP A 102 -9.71 -4.48 -20.88
CA ASP A 102 -10.20 -4.53 -22.27
C ASP A 102 -9.02 -4.67 -23.24
N HIS A 103 -8.64 -5.90 -23.52
CA HIS A 103 -7.74 -6.21 -24.64
C HIS A 103 -8.56 -6.37 -25.91
N SER A 104 -7.97 -6.04 -27.08
CA SER A 104 -8.67 -6.19 -28.36
C SER A 104 -8.84 -7.67 -28.73
N ASP A 105 -9.87 -7.96 -29.55
CA ASP A 105 -10.12 -9.29 -30.10
C ASP A 105 -8.87 -9.90 -30.78
N PHE A 106 -8.00 -9.05 -31.31
CA PHE A 106 -6.74 -9.47 -31.95
C PHE A 106 -5.74 -10.00 -30.91
N PHE A 107 -5.58 -9.30 -29.79
CA PHE A 107 -4.73 -9.73 -28.68
C PHE A 107 -5.25 -11.02 -28.04
N GLU A 108 -6.57 -11.09 -27.81
CA GLU A 108 -7.18 -12.31 -27.25
C GLU A 108 -7.06 -13.52 -28.19
N ALA A 109 -7.13 -13.32 -29.50
CA ALA A 109 -6.94 -14.42 -30.45
C ALA A 109 -5.52 -14.89 -30.54
N LEU A 110 -4.52 -14.00 -30.36
CA LEU A 110 -3.10 -14.34 -30.37
C LEU A 110 -2.61 -14.90 -29.05
N PHE A 111 -3.03 -14.32 -27.93
CA PHE A 111 -2.49 -14.63 -26.59
C PHE A 111 -3.54 -15.13 -25.59
N GLY A 112 -4.84 -15.03 -25.92
CA GLY A 112 -5.96 -15.50 -25.10
C GLY A 112 -6.28 -16.98 -25.26
N ALA A 113 -5.83 -17.62 -26.34
CA ALA A 113 -6.04 -19.06 -26.58
C ALA A 113 -5.32 -19.94 -25.57
N THR A 114 -4.22 -19.47 -24.99
CA THR A 114 -3.53 -20.13 -23.86
C THR A 114 -4.37 -20.17 -22.58
N ARG A 115 -5.38 -19.30 -22.43
CA ARG A 115 -6.39 -19.39 -21.36
C ARG A 115 -7.54 -20.35 -21.66
N ARG A 116 -7.81 -20.68 -22.92
CA ARG A 116 -8.92 -21.56 -23.34
C ARG A 116 -8.49 -22.91 -23.97
N GLY A 117 -7.24 -23.09 -24.32
CA GLY A 117 -6.73 -24.24 -25.06
C GLY A 117 -6.36 -25.46 -24.24
N GLY A 118 -6.76 -25.55 -22.96
CA GLY A 118 -6.48 -26.66 -22.07
C GLY A 118 -7.62 -27.65 -21.83
N SER A 119 -8.67 -27.70 -22.68
CA SER A 119 -9.79 -28.61 -22.45
C SER A 119 -10.23 -29.36 -23.69
N ARG A 120 -9.41 -30.27 -24.19
CA ARG A 120 -9.87 -31.52 -24.84
C ARG A 120 -8.73 -32.51 -24.96
N GLN A 121 -8.89 -33.59 -24.19
CA GLN A 121 -8.21 -34.89 -24.35
C GLN A 121 -6.82 -35.04 -23.73
N ARG A 122 -6.83 -35.14 -22.38
CA ARG A 122 -5.98 -36.14 -21.71
C ARG A 122 -6.71 -36.56 -20.43
N GLY A 123 -6.86 -37.88 -20.27
CA GLY A 123 -7.46 -38.47 -19.09
C GLY A 123 -6.70 -38.06 -17.83
N ASP A 124 -7.42 -37.80 -16.77
CA ASP A 124 -7.08 -37.92 -15.35
C ASP A 124 -5.72 -37.40 -14.85
N ALA A 125 -5.20 -36.32 -15.47
CA ALA A 125 -4.20 -35.48 -14.81
C ALA A 125 -5.00 -34.32 -14.19
N GLY A 126 -5.44 -34.49 -12.95
CA GLY A 126 -6.19 -33.49 -12.20
C GLY A 126 -5.53 -32.11 -12.30
N LEU A 127 -6.31 -31.09 -12.55
CA LEU A 127 -5.88 -29.69 -12.56
C LEU A 127 -5.06 -29.41 -11.29
N ARG A 128 -3.75 -29.24 -11.49
CA ARG A 128 -2.82 -28.89 -10.42
C ARG A 128 -2.57 -27.40 -10.50
N ALA A 129 -2.94 -26.67 -9.47
CA ALA A 129 -2.67 -25.25 -9.36
C ALA A 129 -2.40 -24.90 -7.91
N ARG A 130 -1.35 -24.13 -7.66
CA ARG A 130 -1.08 -23.55 -6.33
C ARG A 130 -2.25 -22.65 -5.94
N GLY A 131 -2.62 -22.64 -4.66
CA GLY A 131 -3.60 -21.72 -4.11
C GLY A 131 -3.17 -20.26 -4.26
N GLN A 132 -4.15 -19.37 -4.37
CA GLN A 132 -3.89 -17.93 -4.47
C GLN A 132 -3.48 -17.36 -3.12
N ASP A 133 -2.60 -16.36 -3.17
CA ASP A 133 -2.20 -15.59 -1.99
C ASP A 133 -3.29 -14.57 -1.67
N HIS A 134 -3.53 -14.34 -0.36
CA HIS A 134 -4.48 -13.34 0.12
C HIS A 134 -3.76 -12.18 0.81
N HIS A 135 -4.33 -10.98 0.67
CA HIS A 135 -3.88 -9.79 1.36
C HIS A 135 -5.03 -9.24 2.21
N ALA A 136 -4.75 -8.99 3.49
CA ALA A 136 -5.71 -8.42 4.41
C ALA A 136 -5.03 -7.42 5.33
N LYS A 137 -5.81 -6.52 5.95
CA LYS A 137 -5.33 -5.59 6.97
C LYS A 137 -5.69 -6.12 8.35
N ILE A 138 -4.78 -5.93 9.30
CA ILE A 138 -5.02 -6.18 10.71
C ILE A 138 -4.79 -4.90 11.50
N ILE A 139 -5.82 -4.49 12.26
CA ILE A 139 -5.76 -3.33 13.14
C ILE A 139 -5.32 -3.81 14.52
N ILE A 140 -4.26 -3.22 15.05
CA ILE A 140 -3.70 -3.57 16.35
C ILE A 140 -3.52 -2.34 17.25
N PRO A 141 -3.64 -2.45 18.58
CA PRO A 141 -3.25 -1.40 19.50
C PRO A 141 -1.76 -1.07 19.39
N LEU A 142 -1.40 0.18 19.64
CA LEU A 142 -0.01 0.63 19.61
C LEU A 142 0.88 -0.12 20.61
N GLU A 143 0.35 -0.50 21.76
CA GLU A 143 1.03 -1.22 22.82
C GLU A 143 1.58 -2.58 22.35
N ASP A 144 0.91 -3.22 21.41
CA ASP A 144 1.35 -4.49 20.81
C ASP A 144 2.70 -4.31 20.08
N ALA A 145 2.91 -3.14 19.45
CA ALA A 145 4.20 -2.85 18.82
C ALA A 145 5.34 -2.67 19.82
N PHE A 146 5.05 -2.28 21.07
CA PHE A 146 6.05 -2.13 22.11
C PHE A 146 6.42 -3.45 22.80
N ARG A 147 5.45 -4.32 22.99
CA ARG A 147 5.60 -5.55 23.80
C ARG A 147 5.67 -6.81 22.95
N GLY A 148 5.10 -6.79 21.76
CA GLY A 148 4.71 -7.96 21.00
C GLY A 148 3.45 -8.58 21.59
N SER A 149 2.69 -9.28 20.77
CA SER A 149 1.48 -9.97 21.22
C SER A 149 1.15 -11.15 20.30
N THR A 150 0.28 -12.04 20.78
CA THR A 150 -0.32 -13.07 19.95
C THR A 150 -1.81 -12.78 19.83
N ARG A 151 -2.31 -12.64 18.59
CA ARG A 151 -3.71 -12.35 18.29
C ARG A 151 -4.35 -13.50 17.56
N THR A 152 -5.57 -13.84 17.94
CA THR A 152 -6.39 -14.81 17.22
C THR A 152 -7.30 -14.07 16.25
N LEU A 153 -7.17 -14.40 14.96
CA LEU A 153 -8.00 -13.85 13.88
C LEU A 153 -8.97 -14.92 13.41
N THR A 154 -10.21 -14.53 13.17
CA THR A 154 -11.20 -15.38 12.51
C THR A 154 -11.28 -15.00 11.05
N LEU A 155 -10.90 -15.92 10.16
CA LEU A 155 -11.02 -15.75 8.72
C LEU A 155 -12.31 -16.44 8.25
N HIS A 156 -13.04 -15.73 7.38
CA HIS A 156 -14.20 -16.25 6.68
C HIS A 156 -13.81 -16.54 5.24
N SER A 157 -13.62 -17.79 4.89
CA SER A 157 -13.27 -18.21 3.51
C SER A 157 -14.47 -18.86 2.85
N PRO A 158 -14.93 -18.36 1.68
CA PRO A 158 -15.94 -19.06 0.90
C PRO A 158 -15.33 -20.35 0.35
N GLN A 159 -15.94 -21.49 0.64
CA GLN A 159 -15.58 -22.80 0.08
C GLN A 159 -16.80 -23.45 -0.55
N LEU A 160 -16.58 -24.15 -1.67
CA LEU A 160 -17.60 -25.04 -2.23
C LEU A 160 -17.72 -26.28 -1.34
N ASP A 161 -18.93 -26.57 -0.85
CA ASP A 161 -19.22 -27.82 -0.18
C ASP A 161 -19.25 -29.00 -1.18
N ALA A 162 -19.38 -30.22 -0.66
CA ALA A 162 -19.47 -31.43 -1.48
C ALA A 162 -20.68 -31.43 -2.46
N SER A 163 -21.63 -30.51 -2.27
CA SER A 163 -22.85 -30.34 -3.08
C SER A 163 -22.71 -29.23 -4.09
N GLY A 164 -21.56 -28.52 -4.16
CA GLY A 164 -21.30 -27.41 -5.06
C GLY A 164 -21.88 -26.07 -4.61
N HIS A 165 -22.37 -25.95 -3.37
CA HIS A 165 -22.83 -24.69 -2.79
C HIS A 165 -21.70 -23.95 -2.11
N LEU A 166 -21.74 -22.59 -2.20
CA LEU A 166 -20.83 -21.72 -1.46
C LEU A 166 -21.17 -21.75 0.04
N ALA A 167 -20.32 -22.40 0.85
CA ALA A 167 -20.36 -22.36 2.31
C ALA A 167 -19.24 -21.45 2.82
N VAL A 168 -19.53 -20.61 3.81
CA VAL A 168 -18.51 -19.80 4.50
C VAL A 168 -17.91 -20.67 5.60
N ARG A 169 -16.63 -20.98 5.46
CA ARG A 169 -15.88 -21.69 6.52
C ARG A 169 -15.16 -20.69 7.39
N GLU A 170 -15.43 -20.74 8.68
CA GLU A 170 -14.70 -20.00 9.69
C GLU A 170 -13.43 -20.75 10.09
N ARG A 171 -12.33 -20.03 10.13
CA ARG A 171 -11.04 -20.58 10.55
C ARG A 171 -10.35 -19.60 11.49
N GLN A 172 -9.96 -20.08 12.65
CA GLN A 172 -9.18 -19.29 13.60
C GLN A 172 -7.69 -19.46 13.34
N LEU A 173 -6.98 -18.34 13.21
CA LEU A 173 -5.54 -18.28 13.06
C LEU A 173 -4.91 -17.51 14.20
N SER A 174 -3.89 -18.11 14.81
CA SER A 174 -3.07 -17.42 15.80
C SER A 174 -1.93 -16.71 15.09
N VAL A 175 -1.89 -15.38 15.20
CA VAL A 175 -0.89 -14.51 14.58
C VAL A 175 0.03 -13.94 15.64
N ASN A 176 1.32 -14.20 15.52
CA ASN A 176 2.34 -13.58 16.37
C ASN A 176 2.74 -12.23 15.80
N ILE A 177 2.47 -11.18 16.57
CA ILE A 177 2.85 -9.79 16.26
C ILE A 177 4.17 -9.50 16.94
N PRO A 178 5.27 -9.34 16.18
CA PRO A 178 6.58 -9.13 16.77
C PRO A 178 6.69 -7.74 17.37
N LYS A 179 7.45 -7.64 18.47
CA LYS A 179 7.87 -6.36 19.04
C LYS A 179 8.58 -5.52 17.97
N GLY A 180 8.23 -4.24 17.89
CA GLY A 180 8.85 -3.29 16.96
C GLY A 180 8.21 -3.26 15.57
N ILE A 181 7.08 -3.89 15.38
CA ILE A 181 6.33 -3.82 14.13
C ILE A 181 5.81 -2.40 13.88
N ARG A 182 5.69 -2.02 12.62
CA ARG A 182 5.24 -0.68 12.19
C ARG A 182 3.98 -0.77 11.34
N ALA A 183 3.24 0.33 11.28
CA ALA A 183 2.18 0.48 10.30
C ALA A 183 2.73 0.29 8.87
N GLY A 184 1.94 -0.35 8.00
CA GLY A 184 2.30 -0.72 6.64
C GLY A 184 3.24 -1.92 6.50
N GLN A 185 3.75 -2.49 7.60
CA GLN A 185 4.51 -3.74 7.55
C GLN A 185 3.57 -4.94 7.34
N GLN A 186 4.08 -5.95 6.63
CA GLN A 186 3.32 -7.17 6.36
C GLN A 186 3.86 -8.36 7.15
N ILE A 187 2.96 -9.15 7.71
CA ILE A 187 3.24 -10.46 8.30
C ILE A 187 2.77 -11.52 7.30
N ARG A 188 3.69 -12.37 6.85
CA ARG A 188 3.36 -13.52 6.00
C ARG A 188 2.99 -14.72 6.84
N LEU A 189 1.84 -15.28 6.60
CA LEU A 189 1.39 -16.55 7.15
C LEU A 189 1.39 -17.60 6.04
N ALA A 190 2.43 -18.44 6.02
CA ALA A 190 2.64 -19.41 4.97
C ALA A 190 1.51 -20.46 4.94
N GLY A 191 1.01 -20.76 3.74
CA GLY A 191 -0.03 -21.76 3.52
C GLY A 191 -1.41 -21.39 4.09
N GLN A 192 -1.65 -20.10 4.37
CA GLN A 192 -2.91 -19.61 4.94
C GLN A 192 -3.80 -18.87 3.91
N GLY A 193 -3.41 -18.88 2.62
CA GLY A 193 -4.23 -18.42 1.50
C GLY A 193 -5.23 -19.48 1.03
N ASP A 194 -5.64 -19.41 -0.24
CA ASP A 194 -6.55 -20.38 -0.82
C ASP A 194 -5.92 -21.78 -0.91
N PRO A 195 -6.74 -22.84 -0.81
CA PRO A 195 -6.25 -24.19 -1.00
C PRO A 195 -5.77 -24.42 -2.45
N GLY A 196 -4.69 -25.14 -2.62
CA GLY A 196 -4.24 -25.59 -3.93
C GLY A 196 -5.16 -26.67 -4.52
N LEU A 197 -5.17 -26.78 -5.83
CA LEU A 197 -5.92 -27.82 -6.57
C LEU A 197 -4.99 -28.97 -6.94
N GLY A 198 -5.50 -30.19 -6.92
CA GLY A 198 -4.75 -31.37 -7.36
C GLY A 198 -3.57 -31.77 -6.46
N GLY A 199 -3.60 -31.40 -5.17
CA GLY A 199 -2.53 -31.70 -4.20
C GLY A 199 -1.39 -30.66 -4.17
N GLU A 200 -1.55 -29.56 -4.91
CA GLU A 200 -0.61 -28.44 -4.85
C GLU A 200 -0.76 -27.66 -3.52
N PRO A 201 0.32 -26.97 -3.07
CA PRO A 201 0.31 -26.23 -1.82
C PRO A 201 -0.68 -25.05 -1.85
N ALA A 202 -1.22 -24.73 -0.68
CA ALA A 202 -2.02 -23.52 -0.50
C ALA A 202 -1.18 -22.26 -0.73
N GLY A 203 -1.86 -21.16 -1.05
CA GLY A 203 -1.28 -19.83 -1.08
C GLY A 203 -0.93 -19.32 0.31
N ASP A 204 -0.40 -18.12 0.40
CA ASP A 204 -0.03 -17.46 1.65
C ASP A 204 -1.02 -16.34 1.99
N LEU A 205 -1.11 -15.98 3.27
CA LEU A 205 -1.86 -14.83 3.73
C LEU A 205 -0.87 -13.74 4.19
N TYR A 206 -0.98 -12.56 3.59
CA TYR A 206 -0.22 -11.38 3.95
C TYR A 206 -1.11 -10.43 4.75
N LEU A 207 -0.72 -10.16 5.99
CA LEU A 207 -1.42 -9.27 6.89
C LEU A 207 -0.67 -7.94 6.99
N GLU A 208 -1.23 -6.88 6.42
CA GLU A 208 -0.71 -5.52 6.56
C GLU A 208 -1.13 -4.95 7.92
N ILE A 209 -0.16 -4.44 8.67
CA ILE A 209 -0.39 -3.88 10.00
C ILE A 209 -0.90 -2.44 9.89
N GLU A 210 -1.97 -2.16 10.59
CA GLU A 210 -2.49 -0.80 10.81
C GLU A 210 -2.69 -0.58 12.32
N PHE A 211 -2.33 0.59 12.84
CA PHE A 211 -2.57 0.90 14.25
C PHE A 211 -3.99 1.43 14.45
N GLU A 212 -4.61 0.98 15.54
CA GLU A 212 -5.86 1.55 16.03
C GLU A 212 -5.65 3.06 16.36
N PRO A 213 -6.59 3.94 15.96
CA PRO A 213 -6.53 5.34 16.37
C PRO A 213 -6.46 5.46 17.89
N HIS A 214 -5.37 6.05 18.41
CA HIS A 214 -5.16 6.14 19.86
C HIS A 214 -5.53 7.53 20.37
N ALA A 215 -6.28 7.60 21.48
CA ALA A 215 -6.79 8.85 22.02
C ALA A 215 -5.69 9.85 22.45
N ARG A 216 -4.50 9.37 22.79
CA ARG A 216 -3.40 10.20 23.34
C ARG A 216 -2.14 10.21 22.47
N TYR A 217 -1.92 9.15 21.70
CA TYR A 217 -0.67 9.00 20.96
C TYR A 217 -0.91 9.13 19.45
N ARG A 218 -0.04 9.87 18.79
CA ARG A 218 0.08 9.91 17.34
C ARG A 218 1.39 9.23 16.95
N VAL A 219 1.35 8.38 15.95
CA VAL A 219 2.52 7.66 15.45
C VAL A 219 2.94 8.22 14.10
N ASP A 220 4.25 8.37 13.90
CA ASP A 220 4.85 8.75 12.63
C ASP A 220 6.10 7.89 12.41
N GLY A 221 5.99 6.90 11.53
CA GLY A 221 7.03 5.90 11.34
C GLY A 221 7.31 5.07 12.59
N ARG A 222 8.41 5.35 13.30
CA ARG A 222 8.75 4.76 14.59
C ARG A 222 8.61 5.75 15.75
N ASP A 223 8.42 7.02 15.44
CA ASP A 223 8.31 8.06 16.44
C ASP A 223 6.88 8.15 16.98
N VAL A 224 6.77 8.40 18.27
CA VAL A 224 5.48 8.52 18.96
C VAL A 224 5.37 9.90 19.57
N TYR A 225 4.23 10.52 19.39
CA TYR A 225 3.96 11.88 19.87
C TYR A 225 2.84 11.85 20.89
N LEU A 226 3.03 12.57 22.00
CA LEU A 226 2.05 12.79 23.04
C LEU A 226 1.86 14.31 23.23
N THR A 227 0.63 14.79 23.21
CA THR A 227 0.32 16.13 23.71
C THR A 227 0.12 16.03 25.22
N LEU A 228 0.96 16.77 25.98
CA LEU A 228 0.95 16.77 27.43
C LEU A 228 0.41 18.10 27.95
N PRO A 229 -0.77 18.11 28.57
CA PRO A 229 -1.23 19.29 29.26
C PRO A 229 -0.38 19.57 30.49
N VAL A 230 0.07 20.81 30.63
CA VAL A 230 0.86 21.31 31.77
C VAL A 230 0.24 22.58 32.32
N ALA A 231 0.37 22.79 33.61
CA ALA A 231 -0.09 24.01 34.25
C ALA A 231 0.83 25.22 33.90
N PRO A 232 0.34 26.45 33.90
CA PRO A 232 1.13 27.64 33.62
C PRO A 232 2.38 27.78 34.49
N TRP A 233 2.29 27.44 35.78
CA TRP A 233 3.41 27.50 36.72
C TRP A 233 4.43 26.40 36.46
N GLU A 234 4.02 25.21 36.00
CA GLU A 234 4.95 24.15 35.60
C GLU A 234 5.73 24.56 34.34
N ALA A 235 5.07 25.19 33.39
CA ALA A 235 5.70 25.69 32.17
C ALA A 235 6.62 26.90 32.45
N ALA A 236 6.18 27.83 33.31
CA ALA A 236 6.93 29.06 33.61
C ALA A 236 8.14 28.80 34.50
N LEU A 237 7.98 28.02 35.57
CA LEU A 237 9.00 27.82 36.60
C LEU A 237 9.84 26.57 36.35
N GLY A 238 9.39 25.67 35.51
CA GLY A 238 9.92 24.33 35.33
C GLY A 238 9.36 23.36 36.38
N ALA A 239 9.23 22.11 36.01
CA ALA A 239 8.72 21.06 36.90
C ALA A 239 9.12 19.67 36.38
N ALA A 240 9.30 18.73 37.29
CA ALA A 240 9.34 17.32 36.96
C ALA A 240 7.88 16.80 36.86
N VAL A 241 7.47 16.28 35.70
CA VAL A 241 6.10 15.82 35.48
C VAL A 241 6.08 14.34 35.07
N PRO A 242 5.14 13.53 35.57
CA PRO A 242 5.01 12.14 35.17
C PRO A 242 4.36 12.06 33.79
N VAL A 243 5.03 11.39 32.87
CA VAL A 243 4.56 11.15 31.50
C VAL A 243 4.22 9.68 31.34
N GLN A 244 3.01 9.39 30.90
CA GLN A 244 2.60 8.04 30.52
C GLN A 244 3.07 7.76 29.10
N THR A 245 3.91 6.76 28.91
CA THR A 245 4.32 6.24 27.61
C THR A 245 3.69 4.86 27.36
N PRO A 246 3.66 4.35 26.12
CA PRO A 246 3.18 2.98 25.84
C PRO A 246 3.99 1.89 26.57
N ASP A 247 5.25 2.18 26.93
CA ASP A 247 6.14 1.25 27.63
C ASP A 247 6.12 1.44 29.17
N GLY A 248 5.38 2.42 29.70
CA GLY A 248 5.26 2.69 31.13
C GLY A 248 5.33 4.16 31.48
N LYS A 249 5.40 4.45 32.78
CA LYS A 249 5.53 5.84 33.29
C LYS A 249 6.99 6.25 33.31
N VAL A 250 7.27 7.47 32.90
CA VAL A 250 8.59 8.11 33.01
C VAL A 250 8.41 9.49 33.63
N GLU A 251 9.40 9.96 34.41
CA GLU A 251 9.46 11.33 34.87
C GLU A 251 10.20 12.17 33.83
N MET A 252 9.71 13.34 33.55
CA MET A 252 10.29 14.23 32.53
C MET A 252 10.37 15.65 33.08
N ASP A 253 11.56 16.25 32.95
CA ASP A 253 11.78 17.65 33.34
C ASP A 253 11.24 18.59 32.25
N VAL A 254 10.28 19.44 32.62
CA VAL A 254 9.82 20.56 31.81
C VAL A 254 10.72 21.76 32.13
N PRO A 255 11.52 22.26 31.19
CA PRO A 255 12.38 23.41 31.43
C PRO A 255 11.58 24.69 31.73
N ALA A 256 12.07 25.53 32.63
CA ALA A 256 11.49 26.83 32.90
C ALA A 256 11.38 27.68 31.62
N GLY A 257 10.34 28.49 31.52
CA GLY A 257 10.03 29.30 30.32
C GLY A 257 9.53 28.49 29.12
N SER A 258 9.02 27.27 29.34
CA SER A 258 8.43 26.48 28.28
C SER A 258 7.11 27.10 27.80
N GLN A 259 6.85 26.99 26.51
CA GLN A 259 5.62 27.48 25.87
C GLN A 259 4.84 26.32 25.25
N THR A 260 3.56 26.56 24.96
CA THR A 260 2.72 25.63 24.17
C THR A 260 3.39 25.34 22.84
N GLY A 261 3.39 24.06 22.43
CA GLY A 261 4.02 23.60 21.19
C GLY A 261 5.50 23.22 21.33
N ARG A 262 6.14 23.52 22.48
CA ARG A 262 7.52 23.05 22.76
C ARG A 262 7.56 21.54 22.75
N LYS A 263 8.49 20.98 21.97
CA LYS A 263 8.71 19.55 21.86
C LYS A 263 9.89 19.12 22.74
N LEU A 264 9.64 18.18 23.61
CA LEU A 264 10.65 17.52 24.46
C LEU A 264 10.84 16.09 23.95
N ARG A 265 12.08 15.66 23.73
CA ARG A 265 12.43 14.37 23.13
C ARG A 265 12.91 13.40 24.19
N LEU A 266 12.30 12.25 24.28
CA LEU A 266 12.81 11.09 25.01
C LEU A 266 13.43 10.12 23.99
N LYS A 267 14.76 10.19 23.87
CA LYS A 267 15.52 9.43 22.86
C LYS A 267 15.35 7.92 23.03
N GLY A 268 15.06 7.23 21.94
CA GLY A 268 14.93 5.76 21.89
C GLY A 268 13.69 5.20 22.59
N ARG A 269 12.71 6.04 22.96
CA ARG A 269 11.46 5.64 23.63
C ARG A 269 10.26 5.53 22.69
N GLY A 270 10.44 5.63 21.38
CA GLY A 270 9.45 5.32 20.37
C GLY A 270 9.34 3.81 20.11
N ILE A 271 8.75 3.42 18.99
CA ILE A 271 8.57 2.00 18.61
C ILE A 271 9.94 1.32 18.52
N PRO A 272 10.15 0.21 19.24
CA PRO A 272 11.42 -0.51 19.29
C PRO A 272 11.88 -1.01 17.91
N GLY A 273 13.18 -1.29 17.77
CA GLY A 273 13.73 -1.89 16.55
C GLY A 273 15.24 -1.85 16.52
N SER A 274 15.87 -2.22 15.39
CA SER A 274 17.32 -2.08 15.16
C SER A 274 17.76 -0.62 15.38
N THR A 275 16.94 0.31 14.92
CA THR A 275 16.97 1.73 15.30
C THR A 275 15.61 2.04 15.91
N SER A 276 15.55 2.18 17.23
CA SER A 276 14.32 2.58 17.93
C SER A 276 13.94 3.99 17.53
N GLY A 277 12.63 4.26 17.43
CA GLY A 277 12.11 5.61 17.29
C GLY A 277 12.27 6.41 18.59
N ASP A 278 11.88 7.67 18.53
CA ASP A 278 11.88 8.57 19.68
C ASP A 278 10.45 8.84 20.16
N PHE A 279 10.34 9.23 21.42
CA PHE A 279 9.06 9.66 21.97
C PHE A 279 9.10 11.18 22.17
N TYR A 280 8.20 11.88 21.53
CA TYR A 280 8.08 13.32 21.57
C TYR A 280 6.91 13.74 22.44
N VAL A 281 7.17 14.58 23.43
CA VAL A 281 6.17 15.22 24.25
C VAL A 281 5.99 16.65 23.78
N VAL A 282 4.80 16.98 23.30
CA VAL A 282 4.43 18.33 22.87
C VAL A 282 3.66 18.99 24.03
N LEU A 283 4.22 20.03 24.61
CA LEU A 283 3.59 20.71 25.74
C LEU A 283 2.37 21.51 25.28
N GLU A 284 1.31 21.44 26.06
CA GLU A 284 0.11 22.25 25.92
C GLU A 284 -0.19 22.94 27.25
N VAL A 285 0.03 24.25 27.32
CA VAL A 285 -0.25 25.01 28.55
C VAL A 285 -1.75 25.18 28.69
N VAL A 286 -2.32 24.64 29.76
CA VAL A 286 -3.74 24.68 30.07
C VAL A 286 -3.99 25.53 31.29
N LEU A 287 -4.86 26.55 31.13
CA LEU A 287 -5.23 27.43 32.23
C LEU A 287 -6.17 26.72 33.20
N PRO A 288 -5.94 26.80 34.51
CA PRO A 288 -6.95 26.40 35.50
C PRO A 288 -8.26 27.17 35.33
N PRO A 289 -9.41 26.53 35.52
CA PRO A 289 -10.68 27.22 35.40
C PRO A 289 -10.85 28.27 36.51
N ALA A 290 -11.26 29.48 36.16
CA ALA A 290 -11.59 30.55 37.11
C ALA A 290 -13.02 30.35 37.68
N ALA A 291 -13.25 29.23 38.39
CA ALA A 291 -14.58 28.80 38.82
C ALA A 291 -15.09 29.58 40.03
N ASP A 292 -14.22 30.02 40.93
CA ASP A 292 -14.57 30.74 42.15
C ASP A 292 -13.93 32.13 42.20
N ASP A 293 -14.35 32.93 43.19
CA ASP A 293 -13.86 34.31 43.31
C ASP A 293 -12.38 34.38 43.72
N LYS A 294 -11.85 33.36 44.40
CA LYS A 294 -10.44 33.26 44.75
C LYS A 294 -9.58 33.05 43.49
N ALA A 295 -9.98 32.15 42.61
CA ALA A 295 -9.29 31.94 41.35
C ALA A 295 -9.31 33.18 40.46
N LYS A 296 -10.46 33.84 40.37
CA LYS A 296 -10.60 35.12 39.64
C LYS A 296 -9.70 36.21 40.22
N ALA A 297 -9.59 36.31 41.55
CA ALA A 297 -8.71 37.28 42.23
C ALA A 297 -7.25 37.03 41.88
N LEU A 298 -6.79 35.77 41.88
CA LEU A 298 -5.43 35.40 41.49
C LEU A 298 -5.11 35.76 40.03
N TYR A 299 -6.03 35.51 39.12
CA TYR A 299 -5.84 35.90 37.71
C TYR A 299 -5.80 37.44 37.54
N ARG A 300 -6.61 38.21 38.28
CA ARG A 300 -6.55 39.68 38.25
C ARG A 300 -5.24 40.19 38.79
N GLN A 301 -4.77 39.64 39.91
CA GLN A 301 -3.48 39.99 40.49
C GLN A 301 -2.33 39.67 39.51
N MET A 302 -2.32 38.49 38.91
CA MET A 302 -1.34 38.11 37.91
C MET A 302 -1.31 39.07 36.72
N ALA A 303 -2.47 39.46 36.19
CA ALA A 303 -2.60 40.44 35.11
C ALA A 303 -2.04 41.81 35.45
N GLN A 304 -2.18 42.24 36.71
CA GLN A 304 -1.70 43.54 37.18
C GLN A 304 -0.19 43.54 37.38
N GLU A 305 0.38 42.45 37.97
CA GLU A 305 1.77 42.43 38.35
C GLU A 305 2.72 42.00 37.18
N LEU A 306 2.26 41.16 36.27
CA LEU A 306 3.10 40.72 35.18
C LEU A 306 3.09 41.64 33.94
N ALA A 307 2.08 42.50 33.79
CA ALA A 307 1.96 43.45 32.66
C ALA A 307 2.31 42.86 31.28
N PHE A 308 1.88 41.66 31.03
CA PHE A 308 2.23 40.88 29.83
C PHE A 308 1.16 41.00 28.74
N ASP A 309 1.57 41.39 27.50
CA ASP A 309 0.70 41.37 26.33
C ASP A 309 1.21 40.35 25.30
N PRO A 310 0.57 39.18 25.17
CA PRO A 310 1.01 38.13 24.26
C PRO A 310 0.89 38.50 22.77
N ARG A 311 0.18 39.58 22.43
CA ARG A 311 0.01 40.03 21.03
C ARG A 311 1.18 40.87 20.51
N GLN A 312 1.94 41.49 21.41
CA GLN A 312 3.10 42.31 21.04
C GLN A 312 4.33 41.48 20.69
N GLU A 313 4.46 40.24 21.20
CA GLU A 313 5.61 39.35 20.89
C GLU A 313 5.49 38.64 19.53
N THR A 314 4.35 38.70 18.85
CA THR A 314 4.12 37.98 17.58
C THR A 314 4.82 38.64 16.38
N GLU A 315 5.41 39.83 16.53
CA GLU A 315 6.13 40.56 15.46
C GLU A 315 7.63 40.20 15.36
N VAL A 316 8.19 39.41 16.28
CA VAL A 316 9.67 39.19 16.38
C VAL A 316 10.13 37.82 15.86
N VAL A 317 9.24 36.94 15.43
CA VAL A 317 9.65 35.63 14.86
C VAL A 317 9.20 35.54 13.40
N ARG A 318 10.01 36.15 12.52
CA ARG A 318 10.10 35.83 11.10
C ARG A 318 11.51 35.38 10.74
#